data_b08cc7534f97f727aefc8f33b4fa8e83
#
_entry.id   b08cc7534f97f727aefc8f33b4fa8e83
#
_cell.length_a   1.000
_cell.length_b   1.000
_cell.length_c   1.000
_cell.angle_alpha   90.00
_cell.angle_beta   90.00
_cell.angle_gamma   90.00
#
_symmetry.space_group_name_H-M   'P 1'
#
loop_
_entity.id
_entity.type
_entity.pdbx_description
1 polymer ?
#
loop_
_entity_poly.entity_id
_entity_poly.type
_entity_poly.pdbx_seq_one_letter_code
_entity_poly.pdbx_strand_id
1 'polypeptide(L)'
;MLEMANQLSEDEEYSHALKFYKSILQIEPSNIGVIIDYGVTLQNLGLYHQALTTYDQALQLQPNNTSALINKGSILHTLEKYTDAITYYDMALQIDGDNPVALVYKGLCTAEIGNIQLAIKYFKKALSIDNEFELARVSIDTAKCIMKS
;
A
#
# COMPACT_ATOMS: atom_id res chain seq x y z
N MET A 1 1.41 15.36 -20.30
CA MET A 1 0.28 14.56 -19.79
C MET A 1 0.53 13.99 -18.38
N LEU A 2 1.67 13.37 -18.14
CA LEU A 2 1.95 12.75 -16.84
C LEU A 2 2.01 13.76 -15.68
N GLU A 3 2.67 14.89 -15.87
CA GLU A 3 2.74 15.96 -14.85
C GLU A 3 1.36 16.50 -14.49
N MET A 4 0.49 16.68 -15.49
CA MET A 4 -0.90 17.13 -15.27
C MET A 4 -1.70 16.06 -14.52
N ALA A 5 -1.53 14.78 -14.84
CA ALA A 5 -2.20 13.70 -14.15
C ALA A 5 -1.81 13.64 -12.66
N ASN A 6 -0.51 13.78 -12.38
CA ASN A 6 0.00 13.80 -11.01
C ASN A 6 -0.55 15.01 -10.22
N GLN A 7 -0.57 16.18 -10.83
CA GLN A 7 -1.12 17.39 -10.19
C GLN A 7 -2.60 17.23 -9.86
N LEU A 8 -3.39 16.67 -10.77
CA LEU A 8 -4.82 16.42 -10.54
C LEU A 8 -5.04 15.39 -9.43
N SER A 9 -4.16 14.39 -9.31
CA SER A 9 -4.24 13.41 -8.23
C SER A 9 -3.92 14.05 -6.87
N GLU A 10 -2.94 14.94 -6.81
CA GLU A 10 -2.60 15.68 -5.61
C GLU A 10 -3.72 16.60 -5.15
N ASP A 11 -4.44 17.20 -6.10
CA ASP A 11 -5.59 18.09 -5.85
C ASP A 11 -6.90 17.30 -5.61
N GLU A 12 -6.82 15.98 -5.43
CA GLU A 12 -7.98 15.08 -5.26
C GLU A 12 -8.95 15.05 -6.46
N GLU A 13 -8.54 15.55 -7.60
CA GLU A 13 -9.31 15.47 -8.85
C GLU A 13 -9.06 14.15 -9.60
N TYR A 14 -9.19 13.06 -8.87
CA TYR A 14 -8.82 11.72 -9.34
C TYR A 14 -9.54 11.28 -10.62
N SER A 15 -10.78 11.70 -10.81
CA SER A 15 -11.54 11.33 -12.01
C SER A 15 -10.93 11.91 -13.29
N HIS A 16 -10.39 13.12 -13.23
CA HIS A 16 -9.70 13.74 -14.36
C HIS A 16 -8.31 13.09 -14.56
N ALA A 17 -7.59 12.81 -13.48
CA ALA A 17 -6.30 12.14 -13.54
C ALA A 17 -6.39 10.77 -14.23
N LEU A 18 -7.47 10.00 -13.99
CA LEU A 18 -7.67 8.71 -14.65
C LEU A 18 -7.67 8.82 -16.18
N LYS A 19 -8.27 9.86 -16.74
CA LYS A 19 -8.32 10.06 -18.20
C LYS A 19 -6.92 10.27 -18.77
N PHE A 20 -6.08 11.02 -18.08
CA PHE A 20 -4.70 11.27 -18.49
C PHE A 20 -3.84 10.00 -18.39
N TYR A 21 -3.94 9.26 -17.28
CA TYR A 21 -3.21 7.99 -17.14
C TYR A 21 -3.64 6.96 -18.20
N LYS A 22 -4.94 6.85 -18.49
CA LYS A 22 -5.44 5.99 -19.58
C LYS A 22 -4.84 6.37 -20.92
N SER A 23 -4.77 7.67 -21.22
CA SER A 23 -4.19 8.16 -22.48
C SER A 23 -2.70 7.80 -22.59
N ILE A 24 -1.96 7.92 -21.49
CA ILE A 24 -0.53 7.56 -21.46
C ILE A 24 -0.39 6.05 -21.66
N LEU A 25 -1.19 5.23 -21.01
CA LEU A 25 -1.12 3.78 -21.11
C LEU A 25 -1.55 3.24 -22.49
N GLN A 26 -2.32 3.99 -23.26
CA GLN A 26 -2.58 3.65 -24.67
C GLN A 26 -1.32 3.75 -25.52
N ILE A 27 -0.42 4.67 -25.19
CA ILE A 27 0.84 4.89 -25.90
C ILE A 27 1.94 4.00 -25.32
N GLU A 28 2.00 3.90 -24.01
CA GLU A 28 3.03 3.17 -23.26
C GLU A 28 2.37 2.14 -22.31
N PRO A 29 1.81 1.03 -22.83
CA PRO A 29 1.03 0.09 -22.03
C PRO A 29 1.84 -0.64 -20.95
N SER A 30 3.17 -0.67 -21.06
CA SER A 30 4.07 -1.32 -20.10
C SER A 30 4.77 -0.32 -19.17
N ASN A 31 4.34 0.93 -19.11
CA ASN A 31 4.91 1.93 -18.22
C ASN A 31 4.44 1.63 -16.78
N ILE A 32 5.28 0.91 -16.03
CA ILE A 32 4.94 0.42 -14.67
C ILE A 32 4.64 1.57 -13.72
N GLY A 33 5.41 2.65 -13.76
CA GLY A 33 5.16 3.83 -12.92
C GLY A 33 3.75 4.38 -13.12
N VAL A 34 3.34 4.54 -14.38
CA VAL A 34 1.99 5.03 -14.72
C VAL A 34 0.91 4.01 -14.34
N ILE A 35 1.15 2.72 -14.51
CA ILE A 35 0.22 1.67 -14.07
C ILE A 35 -0.03 1.78 -12.55
N ILE A 36 1.04 1.97 -11.77
CA ILE A 36 0.92 2.10 -10.32
C ILE A 36 0.17 3.38 -9.94
N ASP A 37 0.50 4.53 -10.54
CA ASP A 37 -0.20 5.79 -10.28
C ASP A 37 -1.69 5.71 -10.66
N TYR A 38 -2.00 5.03 -11.76
CA TYR A 38 -3.37 4.72 -12.15
C TYR A 38 -4.08 3.87 -11.10
N GLY A 39 -3.41 2.84 -10.59
CA GLY A 39 -3.94 1.99 -9.52
C GLY A 39 -4.21 2.77 -8.22
N VAL A 40 -3.28 3.63 -7.82
CA VAL A 40 -3.45 4.50 -6.64
C VAL A 40 -4.64 5.44 -6.81
N THR A 41 -4.78 6.02 -8.00
CA THR A 41 -5.91 6.90 -8.32
C THR A 41 -7.25 6.16 -8.24
N LEU A 42 -7.32 4.94 -8.77
CA LEU A 42 -8.50 4.07 -8.64
C LEU A 42 -8.81 3.75 -7.17
N GLN A 43 -7.78 3.45 -6.40
CA GLN A 43 -7.92 3.16 -4.96
C GLN A 43 -8.49 4.37 -4.21
N ASN A 44 -8.00 5.57 -4.50
CA ASN A 44 -8.49 6.82 -3.88
C ASN A 44 -9.95 7.11 -4.25
N LEU A 45 -10.41 6.66 -5.41
CA LEU A 45 -11.81 6.73 -5.81
C LEU A 45 -12.68 5.61 -5.22
N GLY A 46 -12.11 4.69 -4.45
CA GLY A 46 -12.83 3.53 -3.92
C GLY A 46 -13.13 2.45 -4.94
N LEU A 47 -12.53 2.51 -6.12
CA LEU A 47 -12.69 1.53 -7.21
C LEU A 47 -11.72 0.36 -7.00
N TYR A 48 -11.89 -0.35 -5.89
CA TYR A 48 -10.92 -1.34 -5.39
C TYR A 48 -10.70 -2.52 -6.33
N HIS A 49 -11.74 -3.05 -6.96
CA HIS A 49 -11.59 -4.17 -7.90
C HIS A 49 -10.76 -3.78 -9.12
N GLN A 50 -11.00 -2.58 -9.67
CA GLN A 50 -10.22 -2.07 -10.79
C GLN A 50 -8.76 -1.81 -10.38
N ALA A 51 -8.55 -1.26 -9.19
CA ALA A 51 -7.20 -1.04 -8.65
C ALA A 51 -6.45 -2.35 -8.46
N LEU A 52 -7.09 -3.40 -7.91
CA LEU A 52 -6.47 -4.72 -7.77
C LEU A 52 -6.05 -5.29 -9.12
N THR A 53 -6.93 -5.23 -10.13
CA THR A 53 -6.60 -5.67 -11.50
C THR A 53 -5.42 -4.89 -12.06
N THR A 54 -5.36 -3.59 -11.81
CA THR A 54 -4.27 -2.73 -12.27
C THR A 54 -2.93 -3.11 -11.62
N TYR A 55 -2.93 -3.37 -10.31
CA TYR A 55 -1.72 -3.84 -9.62
C TYR A 55 -1.30 -5.25 -10.08
N ASP A 56 -2.26 -6.11 -10.43
CA ASP A 56 -1.95 -7.41 -11.01
C ASP A 56 -1.24 -7.27 -12.36
N GLN A 57 -1.64 -6.31 -13.19
CA GLN A 57 -0.93 -6.00 -14.45
C GLN A 57 0.50 -5.52 -14.17
N ALA A 58 0.70 -4.66 -13.18
CA ALA A 58 2.03 -4.22 -12.79
C ALA A 58 2.90 -5.41 -12.32
N LEU A 59 2.33 -6.32 -11.53
CA LEU A 59 3.02 -7.50 -11.02
C LEU A 59 3.29 -8.56 -12.08
N GLN A 60 2.48 -8.64 -13.15
CA GLN A 60 2.79 -9.49 -14.32
C GLN A 60 4.01 -8.98 -15.07
N LEU A 61 4.15 -7.65 -15.19
CA LEU A 61 5.31 -7.03 -15.84
C LEU A 61 6.55 -7.06 -14.94
N GLN A 62 6.37 -6.85 -13.64
CA GLN A 62 7.43 -6.77 -12.66
C GLN A 62 7.00 -7.45 -11.35
N PRO A 63 7.21 -8.79 -11.23
CA PRO A 63 6.74 -9.56 -10.06
C PRO A 63 7.30 -9.08 -8.72
N ASN A 64 8.48 -8.44 -8.73
CA ASN A 64 9.16 -7.93 -7.55
C ASN A 64 8.92 -6.43 -7.31
N ASN A 65 7.86 -5.87 -7.88
CA ASN A 65 7.53 -4.47 -7.63
C ASN A 65 6.94 -4.31 -6.23
N THR A 66 7.76 -3.82 -5.31
CA THR A 66 7.40 -3.67 -3.90
C THR A 66 6.21 -2.73 -3.69
N SER A 67 6.16 -1.62 -4.45
CA SER A 67 5.03 -0.68 -4.38
C SER A 67 3.71 -1.32 -4.76
N ALA A 68 3.68 -2.10 -5.84
CA ALA A 68 2.47 -2.81 -6.27
C ALA A 68 2.02 -3.84 -5.23
N LEU A 69 2.96 -4.57 -4.63
CA LEU A 69 2.66 -5.55 -3.57
C LEU A 69 2.06 -4.87 -2.34
N ILE A 70 2.67 -3.78 -1.87
CA ILE A 70 2.19 -3.04 -0.69
C ILE A 70 0.82 -2.41 -0.96
N ASN A 71 0.64 -1.80 -2.12
CA ASN A 71 -0.64 -1.17 -2.48
C ASN A 71 -1.77 -2.19 -2.60
N LYS A 72 -1.48 -3.36 -3.18
CA LYS A 72 -2.45 -4.46 -3.22
C LYS A 72 -2.81 -4.94 -1.82
N GLY A 73 -1.82 -5.12 -0.95
CA GLY A 73 -2.03 -5.43 0.46
C GLY A 73 -2.90 -4.37 1.17
N SER A 74 -2.66 -3.09 0.89
CA SER A 74 -3.44 -1.98 1.45
C SER A 74 -4.93 -2.04 1.07
N ILE A 75 -5.24 -2.38 -0.17
CA ILE A 75 -6.64 -2.58 -0.59
C ILE A 75 -7.27 -3.76 0.15
N LEU A 76 -6.55 -4.87 0.25
CA LEU A 76 -7.04 -6.06 0.96
C LEU A 76 -7.28 -5.77 2.44
N HIS A 77 -6.43 -4.94 3.06
CA HIS A 77 -6.64 -4.44 4.42
C HIS A 77 -7.95 -3.63 4.51
N THR A 78 -8.15 -2.69 3.59
CA THR A 78 -9.39 -1.89 3.53
C THR A 78 -10.64 -2.76 3.37
N LEU A 79 -10.53 -3.87 2.64
CA LEU A 79 -11.60 -4.85 2.45
C LEU A 79 -11.69 -5.86 3.60
N GLU A 80 -10.98 -5.63 4.69
CA GLU A 80 -10.94 -6.49 5.88
C GLU A 80 -10.42 -7.92 5.62
N LYS A 81 -9.72 -8.11 4.51
CA LYS A 81 -9.05 -9.37 4.15
C LYS A 81 -7.63 -9.38 4.71
N TYR A 82 -7.53 -9.36 6.03
CA TYR A 82 -6.25 -9.14 6.73
C TYR A 82 -5.22 -10.22 6.46
N THR A 83 -5.61 -11.48 6.41
CA THR A 83 -4.69 -12.59 6.14
C THR A 83 -4.10 -12.50 4.74
N ASP A 84 -4.93 -12.19 3.75
CA ASP A 84 -4.48 -12.00 2.38
C ASP A 84 -3.56 -10.78 2.28
N ALA A 85 -3.90 -9.68 2.95
CA ALA A 85 -3.06 -8.48 3.00
C ALA A 85 -1.67 -8.81 3.57
N ILE A 86 -1.60 -9.55 4.66
CA ILE A 86 -0.33 -9.98 5.27
C ILE A 86 0.53 -10.76 4.27
N THR A 87 -0.07 -11.62 3.46
CA THR A 87 0.65 -12.37 2.42
C THR A 87 1.38 -11.44 1.46
N TYR A 88 0.73 -10.36 1.00
CA TYR A 88 1.36 -9.39 0.10
C TYR A 88 2.44 -8.56 0.78
N TYR A 89 2.23 -8.18 2.05
CA TYR A 89 3.28 -7.50 2.82
C TYR A 89 4.49 -8.42 3.06
N ASP A 90 4.26 -9.71 3.30
CA ASP A 90 5.35 -10.69 3.41
C ASP A 90 6.14 -10.83 2.12
N MET A 91 5.46 -10.85 0.97
CA MET A 91 6.13 -10.85 -0.33
C MET A 91 7.00 -9.61 -0.50
N ALA A 92 6.49 -8.44 -0.14
CA ALA A 92 7.27 -7.20 -0.18
C ALA A 92 8.49 -7.26 0.76
N LEU A 93 8.33 -7.79 1.97
CA LEU A 93 9.40 -7.93 2.95
C LEU A 93 10.44 -8.99 2.58
N GLN A 94 10.09 -9.99 1.78
CA GLN A 94 11.07 -10.93 1.21
C GLN A 94 12.01 -10.24 0.22
N ILE A 95 11.52 -9.20 -0.47
CA ILE A 95 12.32 -8.42 -1.42
C ILE A 95 13.16 -7.37 -0.68
N ASP A 96 12.53 -6.66 0.26
CA ASP A 96 13.16 -5.64 1.11
C ASP A 96 12.69 -5.86 2.55
N GLY A 97 13.49 -6.59 3.34
CA GLY A 97 13.19 -6.94 4.72
C GLY A 97 13.15 -5.74 5.67
N ASP A 98 13.70 -4.61 5.24
CA ASP A 98 13.80 -3.38 6.02
C ASP A 98 12.82 -2.29 5.53
N ASN A 99 11.78 -2.68 4.79
CA ASN A 99 10.76 -1.74 4.36
C ASN A 99 9.85 -1.37 5.54
N PRO A 100 9.94 -0.15 6.10
CA PRO A 100 9.18 0.21 7.30
C PRO A 100 7.68 0.31 7.04
N VAL A 101 7.27 0.69 5.82
CA VAL A 101 5.85 0.79 5.43
C VAL A 101 5.21 -0.60 5.45
N ALA A 102 5.83 -1.59 4.82
CA ALA A 102 5.33 -2.97 4.81
C ALA A 102 5.26 -3.56 6.23
N LEU A 103 6.24 -3.27 7.08
CA LEU A 103 6.25 -3.71 8.48
C LEU A 103 5.07 -3.12 9.27
N VAL A 104 4.82 -1.82 9.13
CA VAL A 104 3.72 -1.17 9.86
C VAL A 104 2.37 -1.71 9.39
N TYR A 105 2.14 -1.80 8.09
CA TYR A 105 0.86 -2.32 7.58
C TYR A 105 0.64 -3.79 7.92
N LYS A 106 1.70 -4.60 7.89
CA LYS A 106 1.63 -5.97 8.40
C LYS A 106 1.25 -6.00 9.89
N GLY A 107 1.86 -5.13 10.68
CA GLY A 107 1.53 -4.98 12.09
C GLY A 107 0.07 -4.57 12.32
N LEU A 108 -0.44 -3.62 11.54
CA LEU A 108 -1.84 -3.21 11.63
C LEU A 108 -2.80 -4.37 11.35
N CYS A 109 -2.56 -5.13 10.29
CA CYS A 109 -3.36 -6.33 9.98
C CYS A 109 -3.25 -7.40 11.08
N THR A 110 -2.05 -7.57 11.64
CA THR A 110 -1.81 -8.52 12.75
C THR A 110 -2.58 -8.12 13.99
N ALA A 111 -2.67 -6.83 14.28
CA ALA A 111 -3.48 -6.31 15.39
C ALA A 111 -4.98 -6.55 15.16
N GLU A 112 -5.47 -6.34 13.93
CA GLU A 112 -6.87 -6.59 13.58
C GLU A 112 -7.27 -8.07 13.76
N ILE A 113 -6.34 -8.98 13.52
CA ILE A 113 -6.55 -10.42 13.76
C ILE A 113 -6.53 -10.75 15.28
N GLY A 114 -6.11 -9.82 16.12
CA GLY A 114 -6.09 -9.96 17.58
C GLY A 114 -4.71 -10.24 18.18
N ASN A 115 -3.66 -10.30 17.40
CA ASN A 115 -2.30 -10.54 17.91
C ASN A 115 -1.57 -9.21 18.15
N ILE A 116 -1.99 -8.49 19.18
CA ILE A 116 -1.48 -7.15 19.50
C ILE A 116 0.02 -7.19 19.86
N GLN A 117 0.47 -8.21 20.57
CA GLN A 117 1.88 -8.32 20.98
C GLN A 117 2.81 -8.46 19.79
N LEU A 118 2.42 -9.29 18.81
CA LEU A 118 3.19 -9.46 17.58
C LEU A 118 3.17 -8.18 16.73
N ALA A 119 2.02 -7.51 16.67
CA ALA A 119 1.90 -6.23 15.98
C ALA A 119 2.89 -5.19 16.54
N ILE A 120 3.01 -5.08 17.85
CA ILE A 120 3.97 -4.18 18.50
C ILE A 120 5.41 -4.49 18.08
N LYS A 121 5.77 -5.77 17.93
CA LYS A 121 7.11 -6.16 17.44
C LYS A 121 7.37 -5.62 16.04
N TYR A 122 6.39 -5.70 15.13
CA TYR A 122 6.52 -5.16 13.78
C TYR A 122 6.64 -3.63 13.81
N PHE A 123 5.85 -2.93 14.63
CA PHE A 123 5.93 -1.48 14.75
C PHE A 123 7.29 -1.03 15.30
N LYS A 124 7.80 -1.73 16.32
CA LYS A 124 9.12 -1.43 16.88
C LYS A 124 10.24 -1.67 15.88
N LYS A 125 10.13 -2.74 15.08
CA LYS A 125 11.11 -3.00 14.01
C LYS A 125 11.07 -1.86 12.97
N ALA A 126 9.90 -1.41 12.57
CA ALA A 126 9.75 -0.28 11.65
C ALA A 126 10.41 0.99 12.22
N LEU A 127 10.19 1.31 13.50
CA LEU A 127 10.84 2.46 14.16
C LEU A 127 12.35 2.33 14.27
N SER A 128 12.87 1.11 14.40
CA SER A 128 14.32 0.89 14.43
C SER A 128 14.99 1.19 13.08
N ILE A 129 14.20 1.08 11.99
CA ILE A 129 14.65 1.36 10.62
C ILE A 129 14.47 2.84 10.30
N ASP A 130 13.32 3.42 10.63
CA ASP A 130 12.98 4.82 10.45
C ASP A 130 12.40 5.35 11.77
N ASN A 131 13.24 6.02 12.55
CA ASN A 131 12.88 6.53 13.89
C ASN A 131 11.90 7.72 13.86
N GLU A 132 11.70 8.32 12.70
CA GLU A 132 10.74 9.42 12.50
C GLU A 132 9.40 8.94 11.94
N PHE A 133 9.23 7.65 11.73
CA PHE A 133 8.02 7.10 11.14
C PHE A 133 6.84 7.21 12.13
N GLU A 134 6.08 8.30 11.99
CA GLU A 134 5.00 8.67 12.90
C GLU A 134 3.92 7.60 13.01
N LEU A 135 3.54 6.97 11.88
CA LEU A 135 2.52 5.91 11.91
C LEU A 135 2.93 4.74 12.81
N ALA A 136 4.21 4.34 12.79
CA ALA A 136 4.71 3.28 13.66
C ALA A 136 4.65 3.68 15.13
N ARG A 137 5.00 4.93 15.44
CA ARG A 137 4.95 5.47 16.81
C ARG A 137 3.53 5.49 17.36
N VAL A 138 2.61 6.07 16.60
CA VAL A 138 1.18 6.15 16.98
C VAL A 138 0.59 4.75 17.13
N SER A 139 0.95 3.83 16.25
CA SER A 139 0.47 2.44 16.29
C SER A 139 0.92 1.72 17.57
N ILE A 140 2.17 1.93 18.01
CA ILE A 140 2.67 1.38 19.27
C ILE A 140 1.87 1.92 20.46
N ASP A 141 1.67 3.23 20.51
CA ASP A 141 0.97 3.87 21.60
C ASP A 141 -0.49 3.40 21.68
N THR A 142 -1.16 3.32 20.54
CA THR A 142 -2.52 2.78 20.43
C THR A 142 -2.60 1.33 20.89
N ALA A 143 -1.69 0.49 20.44
CA ALA A 143 -1.64 -0.92 20.81
C ALA A 143 -1.40 -1.11 22.31
N LYS A 144 -0.51 -0.33 22.91
CA LYS A 144 -0.27 -0.35 24.36
C LYS A 144 -1.50 0.08 25.15
N CYS A 145 -2.24 1.07 24.67
CA CYS A 145 -3.51 1.49 25.30
C CYS A 145 -4.54 0.35 25.28
N ILE A 146 -4.69 -0.34 24.17
CA ILE A 146 -5.60 -1.49 24.02
C ILE A 146 -5.23 -2.60 25.01
N MET A 147 -3.94 -2.91 25.16
CA MET A 147 -3.47 -3.95 26.09
C MET A 147 -3.71 -3.63 27.56
N LYS A 148 -3.80 -2.35 27.92
CA LYS A 148 -4.10 -1.91 29.29
C LYS A 148 -5.59 -1.93 29.63
N SER A 149 -6.44 -2.00 28.62
CA SER A 149 -7.89 -2.10 28.78
C SER A 149 -8.31 -3.54 29.02
#